data_fe207e27c94b46fd2494a3abb632bf22
#
_entry.id   fe207e27c94b46fd2494a3abb632bf22
#
_cell.length_a   1.000
_cell.length_b   1.000
_cell.length_c   1.000
_cell.angle_alpha   90.00
_cell.angle_beta   90.00
_cell.angle_gamma   90.00
#
_symmetry.space_group_name_H-M   'P 1'
#
loop_
_entity.id
_entity.type
_entity.pdbx_description
1 polymer ?
#
loop_
_entity_poly.entity_id
_entity_poly.type
_entity_poly.pdbx_seq_one_letter_code
_entity_poly.pdbx_strand_id
1 'polypeptide(L)'
;MEHNLSYINVRDVEIFSGRKVDFQLSYQTFGKNYNSYPVVVINHSLTGNSNVTGKDGWWNNLVGDNKLIDTKKYAVLSFNIPGNCFGNELNDFIDELILGDIAKVFNKAIQQLGISKVHTLIGGSIGGGLVWEMGVLEPNLFENLVPIAADYKSSDWLIANTHLQSKLLENSSDPIFDARLHAMLTYRNPISLNNRFKNQYDGKVRKVKNWLDFHGETLKNRFNLDAYKTMNRFLSSIDVESYSNSSIDKLINKINSNIYILSIDSDLLFTDNEQRNIYKKISLIKQNIYYFQIKSEHGHDAFFIEYDQINNFLKDCFL
;
A
#
# COMPACT_ATOMS: atom_id res chain seq x y z
N MET A 1 4.11 -2.11 -24.46
CA MET A 1 2.75 -2.68 -24.52
C MET A 1 1.95 -1.95 -23.46
N GLU A 2 0.96 -1.17 -23.88
CA GLU A 2 -0.01 -0.61 -22.95
C GLU A 2 -0.68 -1.80 -22.26
N HIS A 3 -0.47 -1.93 -20.96
CA HIS A 3 -1.23 -2.87 -20.16
C HIS A 3 -2.68 -2.41 -20.26
N ASN A 4 -3.58 -3.27 -20.75
CA ASN A 4 -4.98 -2.94 -20.91
C ASN A 4 -5.58 -2.56 -19.56
N LEU A 5 -5.64 -1.25 -19.29
CA LEU A 5 -6.38 -0.71 -18.16
C LEU A 5 -7.88 -0.84 -18.46
N SER A 6 -8.61 -1.37 -17.51
CA SER A 6 -10.06 -1.28 -17.49
C SER A 6 -10.48 -0.07 -16.65
N TYR A 7 -11.68 0.45 -16.90
CA TYR A 7 -12.21 1.62 -16.20
C TYR A 7 -13.60 1.33 -15.65
N ILE A 8 -13.89 1.85 -14.45
CA ILE A 8 -15.21 1.80 -13.84
C ILE A 8 -15.58 3.18 -13.29
N ASN A 9 -16.81 3.62 -13.59
CA ASN A 9 -17.34 4.86 -13.03
C ASN A 9 -18.07 4.57 -11.72
N VAL A 10 -17.55 5.13 -10.63
CA VAL A 10 -18.16 5.05 -9.29
C VAL A 10 -18.82 6.39 -9.01
N ARG A 11 -20.15 6.41 -9.04
CA ARG A 11 -20.93 7.66 -8.95
C ARG A 11 -21.49 7.89 -7.54
N ASP A 12 -21.81 9.16 -7.27
CA ASP A 12 -22.46 9.60 -6.03
C ASP A 12 -21.74 9.08 -4.77
N VAL A 13 -20.41 9.16 -4.74
CA VAL A 13 -19.65 8.82 -3.55
C VAL A 13 -19.66 10.01 -2.60
N GLU A 14 -20.26 9.85 -1.44
CA GLU A 14 -20.18 10.83 -0.38
C GLU A 14 -18.83 10.71 0.35
N ILE A 15 -17.95 11.66 0.09
CA ILE A 15 -16.65 11.76 0.76
C ILE A 15 -16.80 12.32 2.18
N PHE A 16 -15.76 12.18 3.00
CA PHE A 16 -15.86 12.57 4.43
C PHE A 16 -16.05 14.05 4.66
N SER A 17 -15.79 14.93 3.68
CA SER A 17 -16.18 16.35 3.72
C SER A 17 -17.69 16.56 3.56
N GLY A 18 -18.46 15.52 3.22
CA GLY A 18 -19.92 15.59 2.97
C GLY A 18 -20.28 15.90 1.51
N ARG A 19 -19.28 16.14 0.65
CA ARG A 19 -19.50 16.35 -0.79
C ARG A 19 -19.77 15.03 -1.50
N LYS A 20 -20.66 15.04 -2.50
CA LYS A 20 -20.86 13.91 -3.41
C LYS A 20 -20.04 14.12 -4.69
N VAL A 21 -19.27 13.11 -5.06
CA VAL A 21 -18.33 13.15 -6.19
C VAL A 21 -18.37 11.86 -6.99
N ASP A 22 -18.01 11.98 -8.25
CA ASP A 22 -17.88 10.85 -9.18
C ASP A 22 -16.41 10.56 -9.44
N PHE A 23 -16.08 9.26 -9.51
CA PHE A 23 -14.73 8.79 -9.82
C PHE A 23 -14.77 7.91 -11.08
N GLN A 24 -13.82 8.12 -11.97
CA GLN A 24 -13.43 7.12 -12.95
C GLN A 24 -12.19 6.41 -12.45
N LEU A 25 -12.33 5.16 -12.03
CA LEU A 25 -11.21 4.35 -11.58
C LEU A 25 -10.63 3.52 -12.70
N SER A 26 -9.32 3.54 -12.86
CA SER A 26 -8.60 2.55 -13.66
C SER A 26 -8.20 1.35 -12.80
N TYR A 27 -8.26 0.15 -13.38
CA TYR A 27 -7.91 -1.09 -12.71
C TYR A 27 -7.40 -2.14 -13.68
N GLN A 28 -6.77 -3.16 -13.14
CA GLN A 28 -6.35 -4.35 -13.90
C GLN A 28 -6.80 -5.62 -13.20
N THR A 29 -7.04 -6.66 -13.99
CA THR A 29 -7.35 -8.00 -13.50
C THR A 29 -6.36 -9.00 -14.09
N PHE A 30 -6.00 -10.00 -13.29
CA PHE A 30 -5.07 -11.05 -13.70
C PHE A 30 -5.60 -12.41 -13.26
N GLY A 31 -5.17 -13.46 -13.95
CA GLY A 31 -5.53 -14.83 -13.62
C GLY A 31 -6.95 -15.19 -14.00
N LYS A 32 -7.74 -15.69 -13.05
CA LYS A 32 -9.10 -16.20 -13.28
C LYS A 32 -10.15 -15.09 -13.39
N ASN A 33 -11.33 -15.44 -13.86
CA ASN A 33 -12.46 -14.52 -13.93
C ASN A 33 -13.05 -14.31 -12.51
N TYR A 34 -13.14 -13.05 -12.08
CA TYR A 34 -13.63 -12.67 -10.76
C TYR A 34 -15.11 -12.99 -10.51
N ASN A 35 -15.89 -13.27 -11.57
CA ASN A 35 -17.29 -13.72 -11.43
C ASN A 35 -17.43 -15.20 -11.04
N SER A 36 -16.35 -15.99 -11.13
CA SER A 36 -16.42 -17.45 -10.98
C SER A 36 -15.37 -18.02 -10.06
N TYR A 37 -14.39 -17.23 -9.64
CA TYR A 37 -13.27 -17.67 -8.80
C TYR A 37 -13.06 -16.73 -7.62
N PRO A 38 -12.46 -17.22 -6.51
CA PRO A 38 -12.14 -16.38 -5.37
C PRO A 38 -11.27 -15.17 -5.79
N VAL A 39 -11.62 -14.00 -5.27
CA VAL A 39 -10.98 -12.74 -5.63
C VAL A 39 -9.93 -12.34 -4.60
N VAL A 40 -8.75 -11.99 -5.07
CA VAL A 40 -7.71 -11.34 -4.27
C VAL A 40 -7.57 -9.89 -4.74
N VAL A 41 -7.80 -8.95 -3.84
CA VAL A 41 -7.60 -7.51 -4.12
C VAL A 41 -6.23 -7.10 -3.60
N ILE A 42 -5.43 -6.47 -4.46
CA ILE A 42 -4.08 -6.02 -4.14
C ILE A 42 -3.99 -4.50 -4.25
N ASN A 43 -3.68 -3.85 -3.13
CA ASN A 43 -3.44 -2.42 -3.08
C ASN A 43 -1.93 -2.12 -3.27
N HIS A 44 -1.61 -1.22 -4.19
CA HIS A 44 -0.23 -0.85 -4.49
C HIS A 44 0.38 0.10 -3.44
N SER A 45 1.72 0.18 -3.41
CA SER A 45 2.47 1.11 -2.57
C SER A 45 2.51 2.53 -3.16
N LEU A 46 3.12 3.50 -2.44
CA LEU A 46 3.08 4.95 -2.70
C LEU A 46 3.31 5.34 -4.16
N THR A 47 4.35 4.80 -4.80
CA THR A 47 4.69 5.09 -6.20
C THR A 47 4.42 3.92 -7.13
N GLY A 48 3.53 3.01 -6.70
CA GLY A 48 3.10 1.85 -7.45
C GLY A 48 1.92 2.12 -8.37
N ASN A 49 1.41 1.05 -8.96
CA ASN A 49 0.24 1.06 -9.84
C ASN A 49 -0.46 -0.30 -9.82
N SER A 50 -1.55 -0.45 -10.58
CA SER A 50 -2.34 -1.68 -10.67
C SER A 50 -1.64 -2.86 -11.36
N ASN A 51 -0.46 -2.67 -11.97
CA ASN A 51 0.25 -3.74 -12.67
C ASN A 51 1.04 -4.64 -11.70
N VAL A 52 0.35 -5.53 -11.02
CA VAL A 52 0.94 -6.34 -9.93
C VAL A 52 1.72 -7.56 -10.42
N THR A 53 1.38 -8.11 -11.59
CA THR A 53 2.03 -9.32 -12.14
C THR A 53 2.13 -9.26 -13.66
N GLY A 54 2.90 -10.19 -14.27
CA GLY A 54 3.20 -10.20 -15.70
C GLY A 54 4.58 -9.62 -15.97
N LYS A 55 4.85 -9.24 -17.22
CA LYS A 55 6.21 -8.87 -17.68
C LYS A 55 6.85 -7.77 -16.82
N ASP A 56 6.08 -6.75 -16.44
CA ASP A 56 6.56 -5.58 -15.70
C ASP A 56 5.82 -5.43 -14.34
N GLY A 57 5.23 -6.52 -13.85
CA GLY A 57 4.52 -6.54 -12.58
C GLY A 57 5.47 -6.39 -11.40
N TRP A 58 5.11 -5.50 -10.46
CA TRP A 58 5.97 -5.17 -9.34
C TRP A 58 5.98 -6.25 -8.24
N TRP A 59 5.05 -7.24 -8.27
CA TRP A 59 4.97 -8.32 -7.27
C TRP A 59 5.02 -9.72 -7.87
N ASN A 60 5.66 -9.89 -9.01
CA ASN A 60 5.80 -11.15 -9.74
C ASN A 60 6.29 -12.34 -8.90
N ASN A 61 7.03 -12.09 -7.82
CA ASN A 61 7.52 -13.16 -6.96
C ASN A 61 6.44 -13.70 -6.00
N LEU A 62 5.38 -12.93 -5.73
CA LEU A 62 4.24 -13.36 -4.91
C LEU A 62 2.99 -13.70 -5.72
N VAL A 63 2.82 -13.05 -6.90
CA VAL A 63 1.60 -13.16 -7.73
C VAL A 63 1.96 -13.77 -9.07
N GLY A 64 1.31 -14.86 -9.46
CA GLY A 64 1.55 -15.55 -10.73
C GLY A 64 1.26 -17.03 -10.64
N ASP A 65 1.52 -17.75 -11.72
CA ASP A 65 1.33 -19.20 -11.79
C ASP A 65 2.19 -19.93 -10.76
N ASN A 66 1.58 -20.74 -9.92
CA ASN A 66 2.22 -21.50 -8.84
C ASN A 66 2.98 -20.60 -7.83
N LYS A 67 2.59 -19.34 -7.69
CA LYS A 67 3.05 -18.44 -6.62
C LYS A 67 2.09 -18.50 -5.42
N LEU A 68 2.41 -17.76 -4.35
CA LEU A 68 1.52 -17.65 -3.19
C LEU A 68 0.09 -17.27 -3.62
N ILE A 69 -0.03 -16.20 -4.38
CA ILE A 69 -1.28 -15.78 -5.02
C ILE A 69 -1.30 -16.39 -6.43
N ASP A 70 -1.80 -17.62 -6.50
CA ASP A 70 -1.76 -18.43 -7.73
C ASP A 70 -2.85 -17.96 -8.72
N THR A 71 -2.42 -17.38 -9.83
CA THR A 71 -3.30 -16.92 -10.91
C THR A 71 -4.08 -18.03 -11.61
N LYS A 72 -3.74 -19.31 -11.36
CA LYS A 72 -4.54 -20.47 -11.79
C LYS A 72 -5.71 -20.77 -10.85
N LYS A 73 -5.68 -20.28 -9.61
CA LYS A 73 -6.71 -20.51 -8.59
C LYS A 73 -7.55 -19.27 -8.31
N TYR A 74 -6.95 -18.09 -8.38
CA TYR A 74 -7.54 -16.82 -7.98
C TYR A 74 -7.73 -15.86 -9.16
N ALA A 75 -8.74 -15.01 -9.04
CA ALA A 75 -8.85 -13.77 -9.79
C ALA A 75 -8.17 -12.66 -8.99
N VAL A 76 -7.20 -11.98 -9.58
CA VAL A 76 -6.49 -10.87 -8.95
C VAL A 76 -7.04 -9.56 -9.49
N LEU A 77 -7.42 -8.64 -8.60
CA LEU A 77 -7.92 -7.31 -8.93
C LEU A 77 -7.03 -6.26 -8.25
N SER A 78 -6.61 -5.25 -8.99
CA SER A 78 -5.86 -4.13 -8.43
C SER A 78 -6.34 -2.82 -9.07
N PHE A 79 -6.69 -1.84 -8.25
CA PHE A 79 -7.04 -0.49 -8.68
C PHE A 79 -5.81 0.42 -8.65
N ASN A 80 -5.79 1.44 -9.50
CA ASN A 80 -4.92 2.59 -9.31
C ASN A 80 -5.56 3.56 -8.32
N ILE A 81 -4.78 3.99 -7.32
CA ILE A 81 -5.24 5.04 -6.39
C ILE A 81 -5.40 6.33 -7.18
N PRO A 82 -6.58 6.99 -7.15
CA PRO A 82 -6.80 8.25 -7.83
C PRO A 82 -5.69 9.27 -7.52
N GLY A 83 -5.17 9.88 -8.57
CA GLY A 83 -4.05 10.83 -8.44
C GLY A 83 -2.65 10.24 -8.48
N ASN A 84 -2.49 8.92 -8.66
CA ASN A 84 -1.17 8.27 -8.76
C ASN A 84 -0.49 8.36 -10.13
N CYS A 85 -1.02 9.15 -11.07
CA CYS A 85 -0.60 9.33 -12.47
C CYS A 85 -0.70 8.10 -13.39
N PHE A 86 -1.40 7.05 -13.00
CA PHE A 86 -1.59 5.86 -13.82
C PHE A 86 -3.06 5.68 -14.20
N GLY A 87 -3.46 6.22 -15.38
CA GLY A 87 -4.78 5.97 -15.98
C GLY A 87 -5.97 6.65 -15.31
N ASN A 88 -5.77 7.51 -14.32
CA ASN A 88 -6.81 8.31 -13.68
C ASN A 88 -6.49 9.79 -13.86
N GLU A 89 -7.48 10.56 -14.28
CA GLU A 89 -7.35 12.02 -14.30
C GLU A 89 -7.39 12.57 -12.86
N LEU A 90 -6.64 13.65 -12.61
CA LEU A 90 -6.77 14.42 -11.38
C LEU A 90 -8.08 15.19 -11.42
N ASN A 91 -8.92 14.96 -10.43
CA ASN A 91 -10.17 15.70 -10.28
C ASN A 91 -9.92 16.99 -9.46
N ASP A 92 -10.71 18.03 -9.70
CA ASP A 92 -10.62 19.32 -9.00
C ASP A 92 -10.76 19.21 -7.46
N PHE A 93 -11.34 18.11 -6.98
CA PHE A 93 -11.55 17.82 -5.57
C PHE A 93 -10.49 16.91 -4.94
N ILE A 94 -9.41 16.56 -5.68
CA ILE A 94 -8.42 15.60 -5.16
C ILE A 94 -7.80 16.03 -3.83
N ASP A 95 -7.67 17.32 -3.60
CA ASP A 95 -7.10 17.88 -2.37
C ASP A 95 -8.04 17.81 -1.15
N GLU A 96 -9.33 17.58 -1.37
CA GLU A 96 -10.31 17.37 -0.30
C GLU A 96 -10.29 15.94 0.24
N LEU A 97 -9.70 14.97 -0.53
CA LEU A 97 -9.76 13.56 -0.22
C LEU A 97 -8.74 13.13 0.86
N ILE A 98 -9.16 12.18 1.68
CA ILE A 98 -8.30 11.39 2.57
C ILE A 98 -8.24 9.93 2.10
N LEU A 99 -7.35 9.13 2.67
CA LEU A 99 -7.21 7.72 2.28
C LEU A 99 -8.50 6.92 2.51
N GLY A 100 -9.26 7.24 3.56
CA GLY A 100 -10.58 6.64 3.83
C GLY A 100 -11.60 6.88 2.72
N ASP A 101 -11.55 8.02 1.99
CA ASP A 101 -12.39 8.25 0.82
C ASP A 101 -12.03 7.32 -0.33
N ILE A 102 -10.74 7.09 -0.55
CA ILE A 102 -10.26 6.12 -1.55
C ILE A 102 -10.73 4.71 -1.20
N ALA A 103 -10.71 4.35 0.08
CA ALA A 103 -11.24 3.07 0.56
C ALA A 103 -12.74 2.92 0.29
N LYS A 104 -13.55 3.97 0.51
CA LYS A 104 -14.99 3.98 0.13
C LYS A 104 -15.18 3.73 -1.36
N VAL A 105 -14.40 4.44 -2.19
CA VAL A 105 -14.49 4.32 -3.65
C VAL A 105 -14.12 2.91 -4.10
N PHE A 106 -13.04 2.32 -3.56
CA PHE A 106 -12.63 0.96 -3.91
C PHE A 106 -13.65 -0.08 -3.47
N ASN A 107 -14.18 0.01 -2.25
CA ASN A 107 -15.24 -0.90 -1.78
C ASN A 107 -16.48 -0.82 -2.67
N LYS A 108 -16.92 0.39 -3.03
CA LYS A 108 -18.07 0.60 -3.93
C LYS A 108 -17.78 0.05 -5.34
N ALA A 109 -16.57 0.24 -5.86
CA ALA A 109 -16.17 -0.33 -7.15
C ALA A 109 -16.20 -1.86 -7.15
N ILE A 110 -15.69 -2.51 -6.10
CA ILE A 110 -15.74 -3.98 -5.91
C ILE A 110 -17.19 -4.47 -5.96
N GLN A 111 -18.10 -3.81 -5.26
CA GLN A 111 -19.53 -4.16 -5.25
C GLN A 111 -20.17 -3.94 -6.63
N GLN A 112 -19.85 -2.86 -7.33
CA GLN A 112 -20.34 -2.58 -8.69
C GLN A 112 -19.82 -3.57 -9.74
N LEU A 113 -18.64 -4.18 -9.53
CA LEU A 113 -18.13 -5.29 -10.33
C LEU A 113 -18.86 -6.61 -10.07
N GLY A 114 -19.85 -6.64 -9.17
CA GLY A 114 -20.63 -7.83 -8.80
C GLY A 114 -19.91 -8.75 -7.81
N ILE A 115 -18.81 -8.30 -7.20
CA ILE A 115 -18.02 -9.07 -6.24
C ILE A 115 -18.65 -8.88 -4.86
N SER A 116 -19.36 -9.88 -4.39
CA SER A 116 -20.04 -9.88 -3.08
C SER A 116 -19.12 -10.29 -1.92
N LYS A 117 -18.02 -10.98 -2.22
CA LYS A 117 -17.05 -11.45 -1.24
C LYS A 117 -15.64 -11.45 -1.85
N VAL A 118 -14.68 -10.95 -1.10
CA VAL A 118 -13.25 -10.95 -1.45
C VAL A 118 -12.55 -11.94 -0.54
N HIS A 119 -11.84 -12.90 -1.13
CA HIS A 119 -11.06 -13.89 -0.36
C HIS A 119 -9.94 -13.22 0.46
N THR A 120 -9.16 -12.36 -0.18
CA THR A 120 -8.07 -11.66 0.52
C THR A 120 -7.90 -10.24 0.00
N LEU A 121 -7.82 -9.29 0.91
CA LEU A 121 -7.37 -7.92 0.65
C LEU A 121 -5.95 -7.77 1.22
N ILE A 122 -4.98 -7.46 0.36
CA ILE A 122 -3.55 -7.39 0.73
C ILE A 122 -2.90 -6.13 0.17
N GLY A 123 -1.98 -5.55 0.92
CA GLY A 123 -1.20 -4.40 0.48
C GLY A 123 -0.05 -4.08 1.42
N GLY A 124 1.00 -3.46 0.88
CA GLY A 124 2.15 -3.00 1.64
C GLY A 124 2.22 -1.48 1.75
N SER A 125 2.73 -0.94 2.87
CA SER A 125 2.89 0.51 3.06
C SER A 125 1.51 1.22 3.02
N ILE A 126 1.36 2.29 2.24
CA ILE A 126 0.06 2.94 2.03
C ILE A 126 -1.02 1.96 1.56
N GLY A 127 -0.64 0.95 0.75
CA GLY A 127 -1.55 -0.13 0.36
C GLY A 127 -2.04 -0.95 1.55
N GLY A 128 -1.21 -1.13 2.56
CA GLY A 128 -1.58 -1.75 3.84
C GLY A 128 -2.45 -0.83 4.70
N GLY A 129 -2.22 0.49 4.66
CA GLY A 129 -3.15 1.49 5.22
C GLY A 129 -4.55 1.36 4.60
N LEU A 130 -4.61 1.23 3.26
CA LEU A 130 -5.88 0.96 2.56
C LEU A 130 -6.53 -0.38 2.97
N VAL A 131 -5.75 -1.40 3.31
CA VAL A 131 -6.32 -2.66 3.84
C VAL A 131 -7.08 -2.40 5.14
N TRP A 132 -6.53 -1.61 6.06
CA TRP A 132 -7.20 -1.23 7.29
C TRP A 132 -8.46 -0.39 7.03
N GLU A 133 -8.34 0.66 6.19
CA GLU A 133 -9.44 1.56 5.85
C GLU A 133 -10.61 0.81 5.20
N MET A 134 -10.34 -0.01 4.18
CA MET A 134 -11.34 -0.78 3.47
C MET A 134 -12.01 -1.83 4.37
N GLY A 135 -11.22 -2.52 5.22
CA GLY A 135 -11.71 -3.53 6.13
C GLY A 135 -12.61 -2.98 7.24
N VAL A 136 -12.34 -1.77 7.74
CA VAL A 136 -13.18 -1.08 8.73
C VAL A 136 -14.49 -0.60 8.11
N LEU A 137 -14.44 -0.06 6.89
CA LEU A 137 -15.62 0.45 6.19
C LEU A 137 -16.58 -0.64 5.72
N GLU A 138 -16.05 -1.81 5.32
CA GLU A 138 -16.85 -2.95 4.87
C GLU A 138 -16.47 -4.24 5.64
N PRO A 139 -16.90 -4.36 6.90
CA PRO A 139 -16.41 -5.39 7.83
C PRO A 139 -16.78 -6.82 7.44
N ASN A 140 -17.68 -7.00 6.48
CA ASN A 140 -18.15 -8.30 6.00
C ASN A 140 -17.70 -8.65 4.57
N LEU A 141 -17.05 -7.71 3.86
CA LEU A 141 -16.69 -7.90 2.45
C LEU A 141 -15.49 -8.84 2.28
N PHE A 142 -14.55 -8.84 3.21
CA PHE A 142 -13.28 -9.55 3.11
C PHE A 142 -13.22 -10.76 4.05
N GLU A 143 -12.67 -11.89 3.58
CA GLU A 143 -12.39 -13.05 4.44
C GLU A 143 -11.08 -12.87 5.19
N ASN A 144 -10.05 -12.36 4.50
CA ASN A 144 -8.73 -12.12 5.05
C ASN A 144 -8.27 -10.70 4.74
N LEU A 145 -7.70 -10.03 5.75
CA LEU A 145 -7.03 -8.73 5.66
C LEU A 145 -5.54 -8.92 5.93
N VAL A 146 -4.69 -8.48 5.01
CA VAL A 146 -3.23 -8.65 5.10
C VAL A 146 -2.53 -7.30 4.93
N PRO A 147 -2.51 -6.45 5.98
CA PRO A 147 -1.70 -5.24 6.00
C PRO A 147 -0.23 -5.61 6.23
N ILE A 148 0.67 -5.18 5.33
CA ILE A 148 2.12 -5.41 5.41
C ILE A 148 2.83 -4.09 5.62
N ALA A 149 3.67 -3.98 6.64
CA ALA A 149 4.43 -2.78 6.96
C ALA A 149 3.53 -1.53 6.97
N ALA A 150 2.43 -1.58 7.73
CA ALA A 150 1.40 -0.55 7.76
C ALA A 150 0.58 -0.58 9.06
N ASP A 151 0.03 0.56 9.41
CA ASP A 151 -0.83 0.77 10.58
C ASP A 151 -2.22 1.26 10.18
N TYR A 152 -3.18 1.13 11.10
CA TYR A 152 -4.53 1.66 10.94
C TYR A 152 -4.63 3.17 11.14
N LYS A 153 -3.53 3.79 11.62
CA LYS A 153 -3.40 5.21 11.89
C LYS A 153 -1.96 5.66 11.71
N SER A 154 -1.75 6.76 11.01
CA SER A 154 -0.43 7.37 10.86
C SER A 154 0.09 7.85 12.20
N SER A 155 1.28 7.36 12.59
CA SER A 155 1.96 7.81 13.80
C SER A 155 2.53 9.22 13.64
N ASP A 156 2.85 9.89 14.76
CA ASP A 156 3.54 11.19 14.73
C ASP A 156 4.87 11.12 13.96
N TRP A 157 5.57 9.98 14.03
CA TRP A 157 6.78 9.74 13.26
C TRP A 157 6.51 9.72 11.75
N LEU A 158 5.47 9.01 11.31
CA LEU A 158 5.08 8.98 9.90
C LEU A 158 4.61 10.36 9.41
N ILE A 159 3.83 11.07 10.22
CA ILE A 159 3.38 12.44 9.93
C ILE A 159 4.58 13.40 9.81
N ALA A 160 5.58 13.31 10.70
CA ALA A 160 6.79 14.12 10.61
C ALA A 160 7.58 13.84 9.30
N ASN A 161 7.70 12.56 8.90
CA ASN A 161 8.32 12.18 7.64
C ASN A 161 7.56 12.70 6.42
N THR A 162 6.24 12.54 6.37
CA THR A 162 5.41 13.05 5.28
C THR A 162 5.40 14.58 5.23
N HIS A 163 5.48 15.26 6.38
CA HIS A 163 5.64 16.72 6.42
C HIS A 163 6.97 17.17 5.80
N LEU A 164 8.09 16.50 6.15
CA LEU A 164 9.38 16.79 5.53
C LEU A 164 9.34 16.51 4.02
N GLN A 165 8.72 15.40 3.59
CA GLN A 165 8.50 15.11 2.17
C GLN A 165 7.73 16.25 1.47
N SER A 166 6.65 16.76 2.08
CA SER A 166 5.90 17.91 1.54
C SER A 166 6.79 19.12 1.37
N LYS A 167 7.67 19.43 2.35
CA LYS A 167 8.58 20.57 2.24
C LYS A 167 9.61 20.39 1.11
N LEU A 168 10.10 19.19 0.88
CA LEU A 168 10.97 18.90 -0.27
C LEU A 168 10.21 19.05 -1.59
N LEU A 169 8.99 18.51 -1.69
CA LEU A 169 8.14 18.60 -2.88
C LEU A 169 7.66 20.03 -3.21
N GLU A 170 7.60 20.92 -2.22
CA GLU A 170 7.19 22.31 -2.38
C GLU A 170 8.33 23.26 -2.69
N ASN A 171 9.51 23.06 -2.08
CA ASN A 171 10.56 24.08 -2.03
C ASN A 171 11.87 23.69 -2.74
N SER A 172 12.04 22.43 -3.14
CA SER A 172 13.27 22.02 -3.85
C SER A 172 13.26 22.49 -5.30
N SER A 173 14.46 22.73 -5.85
CA SER A 173 14.67 22.98 -7.28
C SER A 173 14.49 21.71 -8.14
N ASP A 174 14.64 20.52 -7.53
CA ASP A 174 14.37 19.21 -8.15
C ASP A 174 13.53 18.34 -7.21
N PRO A 175 12.23 18.66 -7.07
CA PRO A 175 11.40 18.19 -5.97
C PRO A 175 11.24 16.68 -5.90
N ILE A 176 10.99 16.00 -7.03
CA ILE A 176 10.80 14.55 -7.07
C ILE A 176 12.11 13.84 -6.74
N PHE A 177 13.21 14.31 -7.30
CA PHE A 177 14.54 13.76 -7.06
C PHE A 177 14.89 13.83 -5.57
N ASP A 178 14.87 15.03 -4.98
CA ASP A 178 15.25 15.25 -3.59
C ASP A 178 14.35 14.52 -2.59
N ALA A 179 13.03 14.55 -2.83
CA ALA A 179 12.08 13.80 -2.01
C ALA A 179 12.35 12.28 -2.10
N ARG A 180 12.74 11.77 -3.27
CA ARG A 180 13.09 10.35 -3.42
C ARG A 180 14.37 9.98 -2.69
N LEU A 181 15.38 10.85 -2.71
CA LEU A 181 16.62 10.62 -1.93
C LEU A 181 16.30 10.45 -0.44
N HIS A 182 15.50 11.36 0.12
CA HIS A 182 15.06 11.27 1.51
C HIS A 182 14.24 9.98 1.76
N ALA A 183 13.27 9.66 0.89
CA ALA A 183 12.46 8.45 1.01
C ALA A 183 13.32 7.18 1.06
N MET A 184 14.38 7.09 0.23
CA MET A 184 15.28 5.94 0.22
C MET A 184 16.05 5.76 1.53
N LEU A 185 16.27 6.83 2.31
CA LEU A 185 16.90 6.73 3.64
C LEU A 185 15.92 6.19 4.70
N THR A 186 14.63 6.39 4.54
CA THR A 186 13.59 5.83 5.43
C THR A 186 13.13 4.44 4.99
N TYR A 187 13.23 4.13 3.68
CA TYR A 187 12.86 2.81 3.16
C TYR A 187 13.96 1.77 3.36
N ARG A 188 15.21 2.19 3.54
CA ARG A 188 16.35 1.28 3.75
C ARG A 188 16.91 1.44 5.16
N ASN A 189 17.37 0.33 5.73
CA ASN A 189 18.03 0.37 7.03
C ASN A 189 19.53 0.72 6.88
N PRO A 190 20.13 1.46 7.80
CA PRO A 190 21.56 1.78 7.78
C PRO A 190 22.48 0.55 7.69
N ILE A 191 22.11 -0.57 8.33
CA ILE A 191 22.87 -1.83 8.26
C ILE A 191 22.94 -2.33 6.82
N SER A 192 21.81 -2.39 6.13
CA SER A 192 21.73 -2.81 4.72
C SER A 192 22.58 -1.92 3.80
N LEU A 193 22.53 -0.60 3.98
CA LEU A 193 23.34 0.32 3.18
C LEU A 193 24.84 0.12 3.43
N ASN A 194 25.25 -0.01 4.69
CA ASN A 194 26.65 -0.21 5.05
C ASN A 194 27.17 -1.57 4.54
N ASN A 195 26.39 -2.62 4.66
CA ASN A 195 26.74 -3.96 4.16
C ASN A 195 26.84 -4.00 2.63
N ARG A 196 25.95 -3.29 1.95
CA ARG A 196 25.92 -3.22 0.50
C ARG A 196 27.09 -2.46 -0.08
N PHE A 197 27.41 -1.28 0.45
CA PHE A 197 28.37 -0.36 -0.17
C PHE A 197 29.77 -0.45 0.41
N LYS A 198 29.95 -0.86 1.68
CA LYS A 198 31.25 -1.12 2.33
C LYS A 198 32.26 0.01 2.11
N ASN A 199 31.80 1.27 2.15
CA ASN A 199 32.60 2.45 1.88
C ASN A 199 33.26 2.53 0.48
N GLN A 200 32.78 1.78 -0.48
CA GLN A 200 33.36 1.70 -1.83
C GLN A 200 33.14 2.98 -2.65
N TYR A 201 34.07 3.22 -3.57
CA TYR A 201 34.06 4.32 -4.52
C TYR A 201 33.85 3.84 -5.95
N ASP A 202 33.29 4.73 -6.76
CA ASP A 202 33.26 4.68 -8.22
C ASP A 202 33.94 5.95 -8.69
N GLY A 203 35.19 5.81 -9.19
CA GLY A 203 36.08 6.96 -9.39
C GLY A 203 36.30 7.76 -8.09
N LYS A 204 35.86 9.01 -8.07
CA LYS A 204 35.98 9.91 -6.90
C LYS A 204 34.71 9.98 -6.06
N VAL A 205 33.62 9.32 -6.45
CA VAL A 205 32.31 9.39 -5.80
C VAL A 205 32.04 8.10 -5.01
N ARG A 206 31.47 8.23 -3.83
CA ARG A 206 31.03 7.07 -3.03
C ARG A 206 29.85 6.37 -3.75
N LYS A 207 29.92 5.05 -3.91
CA LYS A 207 28.87 4.28 -4.61
C LYS A 207 27.46 4.48 -4.04
N VAL A 208 27.34 4.74 -2.74
CA VAL A 208 26.03 5.03 -2.10
C VAL A 208 25.40 6.31 -2.64
N LYS A 209 26.20 7.33 -3.03
CA LYS A 209 25.65 8.56 -3.64
C LYS A 209 25.09 8.26 -5.01
N ASN A 210 25.87 7.59 -5.88
CA ASN A 210 25.43 7.20 -7.22
C ASN A 210 24.14 6.34 -7.16
N TRP A 211 24.02 5.50 -6.12
CA TRP A 211 22.83 4.68 -5.92
C TRP A 211 21.61 5.52 -5.51
N LEU A 212 21.77 6.51 -4.63
CA LEU A 212 20.69 7.43 -4.27
C LEU A 212 20.26 8.25 -5.49
N ASP A 213 21.23 8.83 -6.22
CA ASP A 213 20.98 9.62 -7.43
C ASP A 213 20.22 8.81 -8.49
N PHE A 214 20.62 7.54 -8.70
CA PHE A 214 19.92 6.62 -9.59
C PHE A 214 18.44 6.46 -9.20
N HIS A 215 18.11 6.34 -7.91
CA HIS A 215 16.73 6.23 -7.45
C HIS A 215 15.94 7.52 -7.62
N GLY A 216 16.58 8.67 -7.41
CA GLY A 216 16.00 9.99 -7.66
C GLY A 216 15.61 10.14 -9.13
N GLU A 217 16.57 9.94 -10.05
CA GLU A 217 16.33 10.02 -11.50
C GLU A 217 15.29 8.99 -11.99
N THR A 218 15.37 7.76 -11.50
CA THR A 218 14.42 6.70 -11.89
C THR A 218 12.99 7.08 -11.53
N LEU A 219 12.74 7.65 -10.34
CA LEU A 219 11.41 8.08 -9.97
C LEU A 219 10.95 9.28 -10.79
N LYS A 220 11.79 10.29 -10.95
CA LYS A 220 11.51 11.50 -11.71
C LYS A 220 11.06 11.19 -13.15
N ASN A 221 11.64 10.17 -13.77
CA ASN A 221 11.31 9.76 -15.14
C ASN A 221 9.98 9.02 -15.29
N ARG A 222 9.35 8.54 -14.19
CA ARG A 222 8.12 7.73 -14.25
C ARG A 222 6.98 8.22 -13.37
N PHE A 223 7.19 9.26 -12.58
CA PHE A 223 6.21 9.77 -11.63
C PHE A 223 6.15 11.28 -11.70
N ASN A 224 4.99 11.90 -11.58
CA ASN A 224 4.87 13.35 -11.64
C ASN A 224 4.75 13.98 -10.24
N LEU A 225 4.96 15.30 -10.17
CA LEU A 225 5.01 16.05 -8.93
C LEU A 225 3.66 16.04 -8.19
N ASP A 226 2.55 16.25 -8.92
CA ASP A 226 1.23 16.31 -8.32
C ASP A 226 0.80 14.96 -7.78
N ALA A 227 1.13 13.87 -8.49
CA ALA A 227 0.92 12.52 -7.99
C ALA A 227 1.72 12.26 -6.71
N TYR A 228 2.98 12.70 -6.64
CA TYR A 228 3.78 12.49 -5.43
C TYR A 228 3.21 13.29 -4.24
N LYS A 229 2.81 14.53 -4.45
CA LYS A 229 2.15 15.36 -3.42
C LYS A 229 0.86 14.69 -2.92
N THR A 230 0.01 14.25 -3.85
CA THR A 230 -1.25 13.57 -3.55
C THR A 230 -1.03 12.29 -2.75
N MET A 231 -0.14 11.43 -3.21
CA MET A 231 0.13 10.16 -2.55
C MET A 231 0.80 10.34 -1.17
N ASN A 232 1.66 11.36 -1.02
CA ASN A 232 2.25 11.70 0.28
C ASN A 232 1.19 12.21 1.27
N ARG A 233 0.22 13.00 0.81
CA ARG A 233 -0.92 13.46 1.61
C ARG A 233 -1.81 12.29 2.03
N PHE A 234 -2.12 11.35 1.13
CA PHE A 234 -2.87 10.15 1.48
C PHE A 234 -2.14 9.29 2.52
N LEU A 235 -0.81 9.16 2.40
CA LEU A 235 -0.02 8.44 3.40
C LEU A 235 -0.14 9.05 4.79
N SER A 236 -0.15 10.39 4.90
CA SER A 236 -0.32 11.08 6.18
C SER A 236 -1.75 11.02 6.74
N SER A 237 -2.75 10.73 5.90
CA SER A 237 -4.17 10.74 6.26
C SER A 237 -4.73 9.38 6.69
N ILE A 238 -3.91 8.35 6.81
CA ILE A 238 -4.35 7.06 7.36
C ILE A 238 -4.85 7.28 8.79
N ASP A 239 -6.15 7.14 9.03
CA ASP A 239 -6.73 7.21 10.37
C ASP A 239 -8.18 6.70 10.40
N VAL A 240 -8.37 5.39 10.63
CA VAL A 240 -9.71 4.77 10.69
C VAL A 240 -10.57 5.28 11.84
N GLU A 241 -9.99 5.92 12.85
CA GLU A 241 -10.71 6.43 14.01
C GLU A 241 -11.30 7.82 13.77
N SER A 242 -10.62 8.69 12.98
CA SER A 242 -10.97 10.10 12.82
C SER A 242 -12.35 10.30 12.21
N TYR A 243 -12.67 9.61 11.14
CA TYR A 243 -13.94 9.75 10.42
C TYR A 243 -15.07 8.88 10.96
N SER A 244 -14.73 7.81 11.69
CA SER A 244 -15.72 6.89 12.27
C SER A 244 -16.25 7.35 13.63
N ASN A 245 -15.62 8.36 14.24
CA ASN A 245 -15.85 8.78 15.62
C ASN A 245 -15.85 7.60 16.62
N SER A 246 -15.03 6.59 16.34
CA SER A 246 -14.98 5.35 17.10
C SER A 246 -13.54 4.89 17.29
N SER A 247 -13.21 4.40 18.48
CA SER A 247 -11.90 3.80 18.72
C SER A 247 -11.72 2.50 17.93
N ILE A 248 -10.46 2.16 17.62
CA ILE A 248 -10.13 0.91 16.93
C ILE A 248 -10.70 -0.31 17.65
N ASP A 249 -10.81 -0.28 18.97
CA ASP A 249 -11.38 -1.38 19.77
C ASP A 249 -12.84 -1.67 19.40
N LYS A 250 -13.62 -0.63 19.13
CA LYS A 250 -15.03 -0.77 18.71
C LYS A 250 -15.13 -1.17 17.23
N LEU A 251 -14.22 -0.67 16.39
CA LEU A 251 -14.20 -0.95 14.96
C LEU A 251 -13.81 -2.40 14.69
N ILE A 252 -12.76 -2.88 15.36
CA ILE A 252 -12.22 -4.23 15.14
C ILE A 252 -13.21 -5.33 15.51
N ASN A 253 -14.07 -5.08 16.52
CA ASN A 253 -15.13 -6.00 16.91
C ASN A 253 -16.18 -6.24 15.82
N LYS A 254 -16.33 -5.32 14.88
CA LYS A 254 -17.27 -5.45 13.76
C LYS A 254 -16.67 -6.22 12.59
N ILE A 255 -15.36 -6.28 12.48
CA ILE A 255 -14.64 -6.94 11.37
C ILE A 255 -14.72 -8.46 11.57
N ASN A 256 -15.32 -9.17 10.61
CA ASN A 256 -15.40 -10.64 10.64
C ASN A 256 -14.17 -11.33 10.03
N SER A 257 -13.34 -10.60 9.31
CA SER A 257 -12.14 -11.12 8.63
C SER A 257 -11.11 -11.69 9.60
N ASN A 258 -10.32 -12.66 9.13
CA ASN A 258 -9.02 -12.94 9.72
C ASN A 258 -8.08 -11.77 9.40
N ILE A 259 -7.23 -11.39 10.35
CA ILE A 259 -6.28 -10.28 10.15
C ILE A 259 -4.85 -10.81 10.31
N TYR A 260 -4.02 -10.63 9.31
CA TYR A 260 -2.61 -11.05 9.27
C TYR A 260 -1.73 -9.81 9.21
N ILE A 261 -1.24 -9.33 10.34
CA ILE A 261 -0.32 -8.19 10.41
C ILE A 261 1.09 -8.70 10.13
N LEU A 262 1.72 -8.21 9.06
CA LEU A 262 3.11 -8.48 8.73
C LEU A 262 3.95 -7.22 8.98
N SER A 263 4.76 -7.22 10.03
CA SER A 263 5.73 -6.17 10.31
C SER A 263 7.12 -6.51 9.77
N ILE A 264 8.03 -5.53 9.75
CA ILE A 264 9.43 -5.73 9.38
C ILE A 264 10.30 -5.22 10.53
N ASP A 265 11.18 -6.06 11.05
CA ASP A 265 11.98 -5.76 12.25
C ASP A 265 12.93 -4.55 12.12
N SER A 266 13.33 -4.23 10.88
CA SER A 266 14.24 -3.14 10.57
C SER A 266 13.55 -1.94 9.90
N ASP A 267 12.22 -1.91 9.83
CA ASP A 267 11.45 -0.82 9.21
C ASP A 267 11.61 0.49 10.00
N LEU A 268 12.01 1.54 9.29
CA LEU A 268 12.18 2.89 9.85
C LEU A 268 10.98 3.80 9.53
N LEU A 269 10.07 3.39 8.66
CA LEU A 269 8.89 4.18 8.28
C LEU A 269 7.66 3.77 9.08
N PHE A 270 7.31 2.49 9.05
CA PHE A 270 6.28 1.86 9.88
C PHE A 270 6.96 0.92 10.86
N THR A 271 7.26 1.39 12.05
CA THR A 271 8.13 0.66 12.97
C THR A 271 7.48 -0.63 13.49
N ASP A 272 8.28 -1.69 13.63
CA ASP A 272 7.83 -2.97 14.20
C ASP A 272 7.20 -2.79 15.58
N ASN A 273 7.73 -1.88 16.38
CA ASN A 273 7.21 -1.63 17.73
C ASN A 273 5.77 -1.10 17.71
N GLU A 274 5.43 -0.18 16.79
CA GLU A 274 4.07 0.34 16.63
C GLU A 274 3.12 -0.78 16.21
N GLN A 275 3.45 -1.55 15.18
CA GLN A 275 2.62 -2.65 14.68
C GLN A 275 2.45 -3.77 15.72
N ARG A 276 3.49 -4.07 16.49
CA ARG A 276 3.42 -5.02 17.60
C ARG A 276 2.49 -4.53 18.72
N ASN A 277 2.50 -3.24 19.04
CA ASN A 277 1.62 -2.65 20.05
C ASN A 277 0.15 -2.69 19.57
N ILE A 278 -0.10 -2.43 18.29
CA ILE A 278 -1.42 -2.59 17.68
C ILE A 278 -1.89 -4.05 17.82
N TYR A 279 -1.07 -5.01 17.42
CA TYR A 279 -1.41 -6.43 17.57
C TYR A 279 -1.74 -6.78 19.03
N LYS A 280 -0.90 -6.38 19.98
CA LYS A 280 -1.16 -6.63 21.42
C LYS A 280 -2.49 -6.05 21.88
N LYS A 281 -2.82 -4.85 21.45
CA LYS A 281 -4.08 -4.19 21.80
C LYS A 281 -5.27 -4.93 21.19
N ILE A 282 -5.23 -5.23 19.92
CA ILE A 282 -6.35 -5.82 19.18
C ILE A 282 -6.53 -7.31 19.53
N SER A 283 -5.47 -8.05 19.81
CA SER A 283 -5.55 -9.48 20.18
C SER A 283 -6.26 -9.75 21.49
N LEU A 284 -6.43 -8.75 22.35
CA LEU A 284 -7.25 -8.83 23.56
C LEU A 284 -8.77 -8.86 23.23
N ILE A 285 -9.15 -8.42 22.03
CA ILE A 285 -10.53 -8.20 21.62
C ILE A 285 -10.95 -9.21 20.55
N LYS A 286 -10.02 -9.54 19.63
CA LYS A 286 -10.27 -10.36 18.45
C LYS A 286 -9.34 -11.58 18.44
N GLN A 287 -9.92 -12.78 18.32
CA GLN A 287 -9.14 -14.03 18.33
C GLN A 287 -8.48 -14.35 16.99
N ASN A 288 -9.14 -14.05 15.86
CA ASN A 288 -8.64 -14.34 14.52
C ASN A 288 -7.76 -13.20 14.00
N ILE A 289 -6.76 -12.84 14.79
CA ILE A 289 -5.69 -11.90 14.42
C ILE A 289 -4.34 -12.58 14.64
N TYR A 290 -3.45 -12.42 13.67
CA TYR A 290 -2.14 -13.04 13.61
C TYR A 290 -1.08 -11.97 13.40
N TYR A 291 0.08 -12.14 14.02
CA TYR A 291 1.20 -11.24 13.86
C TYR A 291 2.43 -12.02 13.43
N PHE A 292 3.03 -11.56 12.34
CA PHE A 292 4.27 -12.11 11.80
C PHE A 292 5.29 -11.01 11.63
N GLN A 293 6.53 -11.31 11.98
CA GLN A 293 7.64 -10.38 11.82
C GLN A 293 8.60 -10.86 10.75
N ILE A 294 8.70 -10.13 9.66
CA ILE A 294 9.71 -10.32 8.62
C ILE A 294 11.07 -9.91 9.19
N LYS A 295 12.03 -10.83 9.18
CA LYS A 295 13.40 -10.61 9.59
C LYS A 295 14.23 -10.18 8.40
N SER A 296 14.71 -8.94 8.37
CA SER A 296 15.46 -8.41 7.25
C SER A 296 16.31 -7.20 7.64
N GLU A 297 17.48 -7.04 7.01
CA GLU A 297 18.24 -5.80 7.11
C GLU A 297 17.79 -4.71 6.12
N HIS A 298 16.79 -5.01 5.27
CA HIS A 298 16.44 -4.17 4.12
C HIS A 298 15.46 -3.04 4.44
N GLY A 299 14.99 -2.92 5.69
CA GLY A 299 14.07 -1.88 6.10
C GLY A 299 12.68 -2.07 5.49
N HIS A 300 11.98 -0.96 5.27
CA HIS A 300 10.62 -0.94 4.73
C HIS A 300 10.48 -1.71 3.40
N ASP A 301 11.52 -1.69 2.55
CA ASP A 301 11.52 -2.40 1.25
C ASP A 301 11.53 -3.94 1.39
N ALA A 302 11.64 -4.51 2.60
CA ALA A 302 11.74 -5.96 2.79
C ALA A 302 10.53 -6.73 2.26
N PHE A 303 9.34 -6.15 2.20
CA PHE A 303 8.17 -6.83 1.60
C PHE A 303 8.26 -6.97 0.06
N PHE A 304 9.23 -6.31 -0.58
CA PHE A 304 9.61 -6.54 -1.97
C PHE A 304 10.82 -7.45 -2.14
N ILE A 305 11.34 -8.03 -1.05
CA ILE A 305 12.60 -8.79 -1.05
C ILE A 305 12.41 -10.15 -0.37
N GLU A 306 11.78 -10.20 0.79
CA GLU A 306 11.69 -11.37 1.68
C GLU A 306 10.48 -12.27 1.34
N TYR A 307 10.36 -12.62 0.08
CA TYR A 307 9.21 -13.39 -0.44
C TYR A 307 9.04 -14.77 0.22
N ASP A 308 10.14 -15.46 0.58
CA ASP A 308 10.07 -16.78 1.20
C ASP A 308 9.44 -16.71 2.60
N GLN A 309 9.74 -15.63 3.35
CA GLN A 309 9.13 -15.41 4.66
C GLN A 309 7.63 -15.10 4.51
N ILE A 310 7.27 -14.22 3.57
CA ILE A 310 5.86 -13.89 3.30
C ILE A 310 5.09 -15.13 2.86
N ASN A 311 5.65 -15.95 1.96
CA ASN A 311 5.07 -17.22 1.55
C ASN A 311 4.80 -18.14 2.75
N ASN A 312 5.78 -18.31 3.64
CA ASN A 312 5.63 -19.16 4.82
C ASN A 312 4.56 -18.66 5.79
N PHE A 313 4.46 -17.34 5.98
CA PHE A 313 3.48 -16.74 6.89
C PHE A 313 2.05 -16.80 6.37
N LEU A 314 1.87 -16.71 5.06
CA LEU A 314 0.55 -16.60 4.43
C LEU A 314 0.10 -17.88 3.71
N LYS A 315 0.90 -18.95 3.68
CA LYS A 315 0.53 -20.18 2.96
C LYS A 315 -0.84 -20.72 3.37
N ASP A 316 -1.17 -20.70 4.66
CA ASP A 316 -2.45 -21.21 5.18
C ASP A 316 -3.64 -20.27 4.84
N CYS A 317 -3.37 -19.03 4.50
CA CYS A 317 -4.37 -18.08 4.00
C CYS A 317 -4.77 -18.37 2.54
N PHE A 318 -3.88 -19.00 1.74
CA PHE A 318 -4.05 -19.26 0.31
C PHE A 318 -4.12 -20.75 -0.07
N LEU A 319 -4.51 -21.62 0.87
CA LEU A 319 -4.68 -23.05 0.64
C LEU A 319 -5.95 -23.40 -0.15
#